data_ad9af15ce10e98644751bf8cc218471c
#
_entry.id   ad9af15ce10e98644751bf8cc218471c
#
_cell.length_a   1.000
_cell.length_b   1.000
_cell.length_c   1.000
_cell.angle_alpha   90.00
_cell.angle_beta   90.00
_cell.angle_gamma   90.00
#
_symmetry.space_group_name_H-M   'P 1'
#
loop_
_entity.id
_entity.type
_entity.pdbx_description
1 polymer ?
#
loop_
_entity_poly.entity_id
_entity_poly.type
_entity_poly.pdbx_seq_one_letter_code
_entity_poly.pdbx_strand_id
1 'polypeptide(L)'
;NYRYAPHNSALRELIAEGAIGTVTSVHFEWLLDTRHGADYFRRWHRDKRNSGGLMVHKSTHHFDLVNFWLGTQPDTVFAMGDLKFYGRANAEERGVFTPYTRTTGVEAAKDDPFAIDLTANPVQKGLYWDGEKEDGYQRDQNVFGDGISIEDTMNVMVRYANKAVMTYSLYAYAPWEGFNVAINGTGGRLELTVHENSYINAGSTSDTEGAAKGVKLYHFPLHGEPRIVPVKHGEGGHGGGDKIMLEEIFGNATPRPGYGANHRDGALSILTGIAANKSFDTGLPVDVKTLVKL
;
A
#
# COMPACT_ATOMS: atom_id res chain seq x y z
N ASN A 1 12.02 0.33 1.93
CA ASN A 1 12.26 -1.11 2.12
C ASN A 1 11.73 -1.99 0.97
N TYR A 2 10.53 -1.76 0.43
CA TYR A 2 9.94 -2.56 -0.66
C TYR A 2 10.79 -2.61 -1.94
N ARG A 3 11.62 -1.60 -2.22
CA ARG A 3 12.58 -1.61 -3.34
C ARG A 3 13.51 -2.83 -3.31
N TYR A 4 13.83 -3.28 -2.09
CA TYR A 4 14.77 -4.38 -1.83
C TYR A 4 14.15 -5.77 -1.96
N ALA A 5 12.82 -5.87 -2.00
CA ALA A 5 12.17 -7.16 -2.25
C ALA A 5 12.64 -7.76 -3.57
N PRO A 6 13.02 -9.06 -3.63
CA PRO A 6 13.61 -9.66 -4.81
C PRO A 6 12.78 -9.50 -6.09
N HIS A 7 11.44 -9.57 -5.98
CA HIS A 7 10.54 -9.39 -7.10
C HIS A 7 10.53 -7.94 -7.63
N ASN A 8 10.60 -6.94 -6.74
CA ASN A 8 10.66 -5.53 -7.12
C ASN A 8 12.02 -5.17 -7.72
N SER A 9 13.09 -5.76 -7.18
CA SER A 9 14.45 -5.67 -7.73
C SER A 9 14.52 -6.27 -9.14
N ALA A 10 14.00 -7.49 -9.33
CA ALA A 10 13.99 -8.15 -10.65
C ALA A 10 13.22 -7.35 -11.70
N LEU A 11 12.08 -6.77 -11.32
CA LEU A 11 11.31 -5.90 -12.22
C LEU A 11 12.12 -4.65 -12.63
N ARG A 12 12.78 -4.01 -11.65
CA ARG A 12 13.66 -2.86 -11.91
C ARG A 12 14.81 -3.20 -12.82
N GLU A 13 15.47 -4.35 -12.61
CA GLU A 13 16.62 -4.82 -13.40
C GLU A 13 16.20 -5.05 -14.86
N LEU A 14 15.10 -5.76 -15.11
CA LEU A 14 14.57 -5.99 -16.47
C LEU A 14 14.28 -4.68 -17.21
N ILE A 15 13.71 -3.68 -16.53
CA ILE A 15 13.45 -2.36 -17.13
C ILE A 15 14.77 -1.66 -17.44
N ALA A 16 15.74 -1.69 -16.51
CA ALA A 16 17.04 -1.05 -16.68
C ALA A 16 17.89 -1.69 -17.82
N GLU A 17 17.75 -3.00 -18.01
CA GLU A 17 18.36 -3.75 -19.11
C GLU A 17 17.69 -3.50 -20.47
N GLY A 18 16.57 -2.78 -20.49
CA GLY A 18 15.81 -2.47 -21.70
C GLY A 18 14.97 -3.64 -22.22
N ALA A 19 14.62 -4.62 -21.38
CA ALA A 19 13.87 -5.82 -21.79
C ALA A 19 12.53 -5.50 -22.49
N ILE A 20 11.94 -4.34 -22.20
CA ILE A 20 10.68 -3.86 -22.82
C ILE A 20 10.85 -2.53 -23.56
N GLY A 21 12.09 -2.09 -23.80
CA GLY A 21 12.37 -0.80 -24.43
C GLY A 21 11.98 0.38 -23.55
N THR A 22 11.50 1.47 -24.17
CA THR A 22 11.05 2.66 -23.43
C THR A 22 9.68 2.41 -22.80
N VAL A 23 9.59 2.57 -21.48
CA VAL A 23 8.31 2.42 -20.76
C VAL A 23 7.33 3.52 -21.17
N THR A 24 6.10 3.13 -21.48
CA THR A 24 5.01 4.03 -21.92
C THR A 24 3.88 4.10 -20.91
N SER A 25 3.52 2.98 -20.25
CA SER A 25 2.45 2.96 -19.27
C SER A 25 2.68 1.92 -18.17
N VAL A 26 2.07 2.20 -17.01
CA VAL A 26 2.02 1.31 -15.84
C VAL A 26 0.56 1.16 -15.41
N HIS A 27 0.12 -0.06 -15.15
CA HIS A 27 -1.15 -0.38 -14.50
C HIS A 27 -0.84 -1.08 -13.20
N PHE A 28 -1.18 -0.48 -12.08
CA PHE A 28 -0.82 -0.96 -10.76
C PHE A 28 -2.05 -1.02 -9.86
N GLU A 29 -2.36 -2.19 -9.36
CA GLU A 29 -3.45 -2.44 -8.44
C GLU A 29 -2.88 -2.95 -7.12
N TRP A 30 -3.26 -2.32 -6.01
CA TRP A 30 -2.94 -2.78 -4.67
C TRP A 30 -4.21 -3.18 -3.92
N LEU A 31 -4.19 -4.37 -3.35
CA LEU A 31 -5.31 -4.96 -2.63
C LEU A 31 -4.93 -5.13 -1.17
N LEU A 32 -5.64 -4.44 -0.28
CA LEU A 32 -5.62 -4.71 1.15
C LEU A 32 -6.81 -5.59 1.48
N ASP A 33 -6.57 -6.74 2.08
CA ASP A 33 -7.67 -7.63 2.45
C ASP A 33 -8.51 -7.07 3.62
N THR A 34 -9.60 -7.74 3.92
CA THR A 34 -10.54 -7.30 4.97
C THR A 34 -9.92 -7.32 6.38
N ARG A 35 -8.80 -8.02 6.59
CA ARG A 35 -8.08 -8.04 7.87
C ARG A 35 -7.17 -6.83 8.02
N HIS A 36 -6.28 -6.62 7.06
CA HIS A 36 -5.34 -5.52 7.05
C HIS A 36 -6.02 -4.19 6.72
N GLY A 37 -6.87 -4.16 5.70
CA GLY A 37 -7.60 -2.96 5.32
C GLY A 37 -8.45 -2.41 6.45
N ALA A 38 -9.26 -3.26 7.10
CA ALA A 38 -10.08 -2.85 8.26
C ALA A 38 -9.27 -2.21 9.38
N ASP A 39 -8.00 -2.58 9.51
CA ASP A 39 -7.15 -2.05 10.58
C ASP A 39 -6.94 -0.54 10.48
N TYR A 40 -6.96 0.05 9.31
CA TYR A 40 -6.92 1.50 9.12
C TYR A 40 -8.20 2.20 9.56
N PHE A 41 -9.34 1.52 9.54
CA PHE A 41 -10.64 2.05 9.92
C PHE A 41 -11.00 1.84 11.40
N ARG A 42 -10.24 1.02 12.15
CA ARG A 42 -10.34 0.86 13.61
C ARG A 42 -9.56 1.91 14.38
N ARG A 43 -8.46 2.37 13.82
CA ARG A 43 -7.40 3.13 14.50
C ARG A 43 -7.54 4.62 14.24
N TRP A 44 -6.66 5.42 14.84
CA TRP A 44 -6.54 6.86 14.61
C TRP A 44 -6.39 7.23 13.12
N HIS A 45 -5.95 6.28 12.29
CA HIS A 45 -5.83 6.44 10.84
C HIS A 45 -7.15 6.74 10.15
N ARG A 46 -8.28 6.36 10.75
CA ARG A 46 -9.64 6.59 10.21
C ARG A 46 -9.96 8.06 9.99
N ASP A 47 -9.28 8.96 10.71
CA ASP A 47 -9.40 10.40 10.52
C ASP A 47 -8.29 10.90 9.59
N LYS A 48 -8.69 11.45 8.44
CA LYS A 48 -7.76 11.97 7.42
C LYS A 48 -6.84 13.06 7.97
N ARG A 49 -7.28 13.85 8.95
CA ARG A 49 -6.46 14.89 9.60
C ARG A 49 -5.26 14.29 10.33
N ASN A 50 -5.37 13.07 10.82
CA ASN A 50 -4.31 12.40 11.53
C ASN A 50 -3.34 11.67 10.58
N SER A 51 -3.88 11.01 9.54
CA SER A 51 -3.11 10.07 8.70
C SER A 51 -2.78 10.60 7.30
N GLY A 52 -3.51 11.61 6.82
CA GLY A 52 -3.49 11.99 5.42
C GLY A 52 -4.22 11.02 4.50
N GLY A 53 -4.94 10.03 5.05
CA GLY A 53 -5.61 8.96 4.30
C GLY A 53 -4.64 7.92 3.74
N LEU A 54 -5.18 6.87 3.10
CA LEU A 54 -4.37 5.77 2.57
C LEU A 54 -3.43 6.20 1.44
N MET A 55 -3.75 7.26 0.70
CA MET A 55 -2.88 7.79 -0.35
C MET A 55 -1.55 8.31 0.20
N VAL A 56 -1.55 8.89 1.41
CA VAL A 56 -0.34 9.37 2.10
C VAL A 56 0.25 8.27 2.98
N HIS A 57 -0.58 7.64 3.84
CA HIS A 57 -0.08 6.72 4.85
C HIS A 57 0.43 5.38 4.26
N LYS A 58 -0.31 4.78 3.33
CA LYS A 58 0.02 3.46 2.76
C LYS A 58 0.65 3.55 1.36
N SER A 59 0.06 4.36 0.47
CA SER A 59 0.46 4.38 -0.94
C SER A 59 1.83 5.01 -1.19
N THR A 60 2.47 5.59 -0.18
CA THR A 60 3.87 6.04 -0.29
C THR A 60 4.80 4.91 -0.72
N HIS A 61 4.62 3.69 -0.21
CA HIS A 61 5.37 2.53 -0.67
C HIS A 61 5.14 2.24 -2.16
N HIS A 62 3.90 2.35 -2.61
CA HIS A 62 3.48 2.02 -3.97
C HIS A 62 3.99 3.05 -4.98
N PHE A 63 3.85 4.34 -4.67
CA PHE A 63 4.37 5.42 -5.51
C PHE A 63 5.90 5.42 -5.55
N ASP A 64 6.55 5.10 -4.43
CA ASP A 64 7.99 4.91 -4.38
C ASP A 64 8.47 3.79 -5.30
N LEU A 65 7.78 2.65 -5.31
CA LEU A 65 8.10 1.53 -6.21
C LEU A 65 8.04 1.96 -7.68
N VAL A 66 7.00 2.68 -8.10
CA VAL A 66 6.88 3.10 -9.51
C VAL A 66 7.95 4.13 -9.86
N ASN A 67 8.23 5.11 -8.98
CA ASN A 67 9.32 6.05 -9.16
C ASN A 67 10.67 5.32 -9.32
N PHE A 68 10.91 4.30 -8.50
CA PHE A 68 12.10 3.46 -8.53
C PHE A 68 12.19 2.63 -9.81
N TRP A 69 11.12 1.94 -10.21
CA TRP A 69 11.11 1.12 -11.43
C TRP A 69 11.35 1.94 -12.68
N LEU A 70 10.72 3.11 -12.77
CA LEU A 70 10.81 3.99 -13.94
C LEU A 70 12.07 4.88 -13.94
N GLY A 71 12.72 5.05 -12.78
CA GLY A 71 13.84 5.98 -12.63
C GLY A 71 13.45 7.43 -12.94
N THR A 72 12.22 7.84 -12.60
CA THR A 72 11.67 9.15 -12.92
C THR A 72 10.79 9.68 -11.78
N GLN A 73 10.28 10.90 -11.91
CA GLN A 73 9.47 11.56 -10.89
C GLN A 73 8.07 11.88 -11.41
N PRO A 74 7.04 11.91 -10.51
CA PRO A 74 5.69 12.31 -10.86
C PRO A 74 5.65 13.79 -11.27
N ASP A 75 4.82 14.11 -12.26
CA ASP A 75 4.63 15.47 -12.79
C ASP A 75 3.20 15.97 -12.50
N THR A 76 2.18 15.23 -12.96
CA THR A 76 0.78 15.59 -12.78
C THR A 76 0.00 14.40 -12.23
N VAL A 77 -0.89 14.64 -11.26
CA VAL A 77 -1.74 13.63 -10.63
C VAL A 77 -3.20 14.03 -10.76
N PHE A 78 -4.05 13.08 -11.18
CA PHE A 78 -5.50 13.18 -11.12
C PHE A 78 -6.05 11.96 -10.38
N ALA A 79 -7.00 12.15 -9.48
CA ALA A 79 -7.48 11.06 -8.64
C ALA A 79 -8.96 11.21 -8.27
N MET A 80 -9.62 10.06 -8.07
CA MET A 80 -10.96 9.92 -7.51
C MET A 80 -10.92 8.88 -6.40
N GLY A 81 -11.57 9.16 -5.28
CA GLY A 81 -11.67 8.25 -4.15
C GLY A 81 -12.90 8.51 -3.33
N ASP A 82 -13.37 7.49 -2.62
CA ASP A 82 -14.56 7.59 -1.77
C ASP A 82 -14.55 6.50 -0.70
N LEU A 83 -15.35 6.68 0.33
CA LEU A 83 -15.66 5.66 1.34
C LEU A 83 -16.89 4.88 0.87
N LYS A 84 -16.69 3.62 0.44
CA LYS A 84 -17.73 2.78 -0.18
C LYS A 84 -18.12 1.54 0.64
N PHE A 85 -17.22 1.05 1.47
CA PHE A 85 -17.43 -0.20 2.20
C PHE A 85 -17.53 0.02 3.71
N TYR A 86 -16.54 0.68 4.31
CA TYR A 86 -16.54 0.98 5.75
C TYR A 86 -17.47 2.16 6.07
N GLY A 87 -17.66 2.41 7.36
CA GLY A 87 -18.54 3.47 7.87
C GLY A 87 -20.00 3.06 7.98
N ARG A 88 -20.74 3.77 8.84
CA ARG A 88 -22.11 3.44 9.21
C ARG A 88 -23.07 3.46 8.02
N ALA A 89 -23.09 4.52 7.24
CA ALA A 89 -24.03 4.67 6.12
C ALA A 89 -23.90 3.53 5.11
N ASN A 90 -22.67 3.19 4.71
CA ASN A 90 -22.43 2.09 3.77
C ASN A 90 -22.80 0.72 4.35
N ALA A 91 -22.58 0.51 5.65
CA ALA A 91 -22.97 -0.73 6.32
C ALA A 91 -24.50 -0.89 6.37
N GLU A 92 -25.21 0.14 6.79
CA GLU A 92 -26.69 0.17 6.88
C GLU A 92 -27.34 -0.03 5.50
N GLU A 93 -26.78 0.58 4.43
CA GLU A 93 -27.24 0.37 3.06
C GLU A 93 -27.14 -1.11 2.63
N ARG A 94 -26.14 -1.83 3.12
CA ARG A 94 -25.97 -3.28 2.90
C ARG A 94 -26.71 -4.16 3.89
N GLY A 95 -27.53 -3.57 4.80
CA GLY A 95 -28.25 -4.31 5.83
C GLY A 95 -27.39 -4.77 7.02
N VAL A 96 -26.20 -4.19 7.21
CA VAL A 96 -25.30 -4.49 8.34
C VAL A 96 -25.51 -3.44 9.44
N PHE A 97 -25.97 -3.90 10.60
CA PHE A 97 -26.23 -3.04 11.76
C PHE A 97 -25.35 -3.47 12.92
N THR A 98 -24.51 -2.58 13.40
CA THR A 98 -23.59 -2.82 14.52
C THR A 98 -23.92 -1.87 15.67
N PRO A 99 -24.54 -2.37 16.79
CA PRO A 99 -25.02 -1.52 17.89
C PRO A 99 -23.92 -1.14 18.89
N TYR A 100 -22.66 -1.13 18.47
CA TYR A 100 -21.50 -0.84 19.32
C TYR A 100 -20.54 0.13 18.63
N THR A 101 -19.80 0.87 19.44
CA THR A 101 -18.75 1.79 18.96
C THR A 101 -17.34 1.17 19.01
N ARG A 102 -17.17 0.17 19.87
CA ARG A 102 -15.92 -0.59 20.10
C ARG A 102 -16.21 -2.08 20.16
N THR A 103 -15.21 -2.90 19.96
CA THR A 103 -15.39 -4.35 19.83
C THR A 103 -14.87 -5.16 21.04
N THR A 104 -13.82 -4.70 21.75
CA THR A 104 -13.24 -5.42 22.90
C THR A 104 -14.25 -5.55 24.05
N GLY A 105 -14.50 -6.79 24.47
CA GLY A 105 -15.41 -7.10 25.60
C GLY A 105 -16.90 -6.91 25.30
N VAL A 106 -17.28 -6.69 24.03
CA VAL A 106 -18.67 -6.49 23.62
C VAL A 106 -19.24 -7.78 23.06
N GLU A 107 -20.23 -8.37 23.74
CA GLU A 107 -20.87 -9.64 23.34
C GLU A 107 -21.50 -9.54 21.93
N ALA A 108 -22.13 -8.41 21.60
CA ALA A 108 -22.72 -8.19 20.27
C ALA A 108 -21.69 -8.12 19.13
N ALA A 109 -20.40 -7.97 19.43
CA ALA A 109 -19.31 -7.95 18.44
C ALA A 109 -18.64 -9.33 18.25
N LYS A 110 -19.05 -10.35 19.00
CA LYS A 110 -18.38 -11.65 19.06
C LYS A 110 -18.33 -12.38 17.70
N ASP A 111 -19.40 -12.26 16.91
CA ASP A 111 -19.52 -12.88 15.61
C ASP A 111 -19.22 -11.90 14.45
N ASP A 112 -18.77 -10.69 14.75
CA ASP A 112 -18.34 -9.73 13.71
C ASP A 112 -16.94 -10.09 13.22
N PRO A 113 -16.76 -10.46 11.93
CA PRO A 113 -15.47 -10.83 11.38
C PRO A 113 -14.46 -9.66 11.36
N PHE A 114 -14.94 -8.43 11.56
CA PHE A 114 -14.10 -7.23 11.66
C PHE A 114 -13.74 -6.86 13.09
N ALA A 115 -14.33 -7.52 14.08
CA ALA A 115 -14.01 -7.26 15.47
C ALA A 115 -12.61 -7.73 15.85
N ILE A 116 -11.98 -7.00 16.76
CA ILE A 116 -10.78 -7.45 17.47
C ILE A 116 -11.02 -7.38 18.96
N ASP A 117 -10.46 -8.32 19.71
CA ASP A 117 -10.42 -8.27 21.17
C ASP A 117 -8.98 -8.01 21.61
N LEU A 118 -8.71 -6.78 22.07
CA LEU A 118 -7.39 -6.37 22.53
C LEU A 118 -6.91 -7.15 23.77
N THR A 119 -7.82 -7.77 24.51
CA THR A 119 -7.47 -8.55 25.70
C THR A 119 -7.05 -9.99 25.37
N ALA A 120 -7.35 -10.48 24.17
CA ALA A 120 -7.01 -11.84 23.73
C ALA A 120 -5.50 -12.05 23.53
N ASN A 121 -4.74 -10.98 23.31
CA ASN A 121 -3.29 -11.04 23.13
C ASN A 121 -2.59 -10.16 24.20
N PRO A 122 -1.68 -10.72 25.02
CA PRO A 122 -1.02 -9.98 26.09
C PRO A 122 -0.28 -8.71 25.64
N VAL A 123 0.31 -8.73 24.43
CA VAL A 123 1.04 -7.58 23.87
C VAL A 123 0.04 -6.48 23.50
N GLN A 124 -1.05 -6.81 22.82
CA GLN A 124 -2.11 -5.86 22.47
C GLN A 124 -2.79 -5.31 23.73
N LYS A 125 -3.05 -6.17 24.71
CA LYS A 125 -3.61 -5.77 26.00
C LYS A 125 -2.70 -4.74 26.68
N GLY A 126 -1.42 -5.03 26.83
CA GLY A 126 -0.49 -4.13 27.50
C GLY A 126 -0.27 -2.80 26.76
N LEU A 127 -0.10 -2.85 25.42
CA LEU A 127 0.20 -1.66 24.62
C LEU A 127 -1.05 -0.76 24.40
N TYR A 128 -2.22 -1.34 24.21
CA TYR A 128 -3.41 -0.57 23.80
C TYR A 128 -4.50 -0.55 24.85
N TRP A 129 -4.95 -1.70 25.35
CA TRP A 129 -6.05 -1.73 26.32
C TRP A 129 -5.68 -1.12 27.68
N ASP A 130 -4.55 -1.56 28.24
CA ASP A 130 -4.07 -1.03 29.52
C ASP A 130 -3.44 0.36 29.37
N GLY A 131 -2.89 0.69 28.19
CA GLY A 131 -2.30 1.99 27.86
C GLY A 131 -3.32 3.10 27.59
N GLU A 132 -4.57 2.77 27.26
CA GLU A 132 -5.62 3.73 26.91
C GLU A 132 -5.85 4.80 27.97
N LYS A 133 -5.68 4.46 29.24
CA LYS A 133 -5.79 5.40 30.37
C LYS A 133 -4.74 6.53 30.36
N GLU A 134 -3.63 6.36 29.62
CA GLU A 134 -2.51 7.33 29.55
C GLU A 134 -2.76 8.38 28.44
N ASP A 135 -3.32 7.97 27.29
CA ASP A 135 -3.41 8.82 26.10
C ASP A 135 -4.83 8.87 25.48
N GLY A 136 -5.76 8.03 25.94
CA GLY A 136 -7.11 7.94 25.41
C GLY A 136 -7.20 7.26 24.04
N TYR A 137 -6.13 6.62 23.56
CA TYR A 137 -6.10 5.99 22.25
C TYR A 137 -6.91 4.70 22.19
N GLN A 138 -7.99 4.69 21.39
CA GLN A 138 -8.84 3.53 21.16
C GLN A 138 -8.44 2.79 19.88
N ARG A 139 -7.92 1.56 20.03
CA ARG A 139 -7.37 0.73 18.95
C ARG A 139 -8.42 -0.16 18.27
N ASP A 140 -9.56 -0.38 18.90
CA ASP A 140 -10.59 -1.36 18.55
C ASP A 140 -11.95 -0.72 18.18
N GLN A 141 -11.91 0.44 17.54
CA GLN A 141 -13.14 1.10 17.11
C GLN A 141 -13.86 0.27 16.04
N ASN A 142 -15.19 0.33 16.04
CA ASN A 142 -16.01 -0.29 15.02
C ASN A 142 -15.72 0.33 13.64
N VAL A 143 -15.39 -0.51 12.67
CA VAL A 143 -15.11 -0.10 11.29
C VAL A 143 -16.37 0.35 10.54
N PHE A 144 -17.56 0.00 11.03
CA PHE A 144 -18.86 0.43 10.55
C PHE A 144 -19.48 1.52 11.44
N GLY A 145 -18.64 2.23 12.20
CA GLY A 145 -19.03 3.37 13.03
C GLY A 145 -18.94 4.70 12.30
N ASP A 146 -19.22 5.77 13.06
CA ASP A 146 -19.08 7.16 12.59
C ASP A 146 -17.64 7.67 12.71
N GLY A 147 -17.37 8.85 12.14
CA GLY A 147 -16.10 9.56 12.29
C GLY A 147 -14.98 9.02 11.39
N ILE A 148 -15.30 8.31 10.33
CA ILE A 148 -14.38 7.89 9.30
C ILE A 148 -14.36 8.95 8.19
N SER A 149 -13.18 9.47 7.87
CA SER A 149 -13.00 10.50 6.85
C SER A 149 -11.96 10.14 5.78
N ILE A 150 -11.43 8.90 5.83
CA ILE A 150 -10.54 8.36 4.80
C ILE A 150 -11.31 7.53 3.78
N GLU A 151 -10.80 7.47 2.58
CA GLU A 151 -11.32 6.66 1.49
C GLU A 151 -10.89 5.18 1.65
N ASP A 152 -11.72 4.25 1.15
CA ASP A 152 -11.40 2.81 1.05
C ASP A 152 -11.30 2.31 -0.39
N THR A 153 -11.74 3.13 -1.35
CA THR A 153 -11.74 2.85 -2.79
C THR A 153 -11.17 4.03 -3.54
N MET A 154 -10.00 3.87 -4.17
CA MET A 154 -9.27 4.98 -4.77
C MET A 154 -8.66 4.60 -6.10
N ASN A 155 -8.74 5.53 -7.08
CA ASN A 155 -8.13 5.41 -8.39
C ASN A 155 -7.34 6.68 -8.69
N VAL A 156 -6.10 6.51 -9.18
CA VAL A 156 -5.15 7.59 -9.41
C VAL A 156 -4.53 7.46 -10.79
N MET A 157 -4.45 8.53 -11.53
CA MET A 157 -3.66 8.66 -12.75
C MET A 157 -2.47 9.56 -12.48
N VAL A 158 -1.26 9.12 -12.88
CA VAL A 158 -0.03 9.91 -12.74
C VAL A 158 0.66 10.01 -14.09
N ARG A 159 0.96 11.23 -14.53
CA ARG A 159 1.90 11.47 -15.62
C ARG A 159 3.28 11.71 -15.01
N TYR A 160 4.28 11.03 -15.53
CA TYR A 160 5.67 11.15 -15.13
C TYR A 160 6.45 12.13 -16.01
N ALA A 161 7.61 12.62 -15.53
CA ALA A 161 8.45 13.55 -16.27
C ALA A 161 8.98 12.99 -17.60
N ASN A 162 9.17 11.67 -17.70
CA ASN A 162 9.54 10.95 -18.94
C ASN A 162 8.35 10.67 -19.87
N LYS A 163 7.16 11.20 -19.58
CA LYS A 163 5.89 11.04 -20.31
C LYS A 163 5.19 9.68 -20.14
N ALA A 164 5.73 8.75 -19.41
CA ALA A 164 5.00 7.55 -19.02
C ALA A 164 3.76 7.91 -18.19
N VAL A 165 2.70 7.12 -18.31
CA VAL A 165 1.45 7.31 -17.56
C VAL A 165 1.20 6.09 -16.69
N MET A 166 0.85 6.31 -15.43
CA MET A 166 0.38 5.24 -14.53
C MET A 166 -1.12 5.38 -14.29
N THR A 167 -1.83 4.25 -14.29
CA THR A 167 -3.09 4.07 -13.58
C THR A 167 -2.84 3.24 -12.34
N TYR A 168 -3.34 3.71 -11.21
CA TYR A 168 -3.17 3.05 -9.91
C TYR A 168 -4.53 2.93 -9.23
N SER A 169 -4.77 1.79 -8.58
CA SER A 169 -5.94 1.58 -7.72
C SER A 169 -5.55 0.98 -6.38
N LEU A 170 -6.29 1.37 -5.32
CA LEU A 170 -6.20 0.77 -4.01
C LEU A 170 -7.60 0.49 -3.47
N TYR A 171 -7.81 -0.76 -3.03
CA TYR A 171 -9.00 -1.22 -2.33
C TYR A 171 -8.63 -1.72 -0.94
N ALA A 172 -9.34 -1.25 0.09
CA ALA A 172 -9.06 -1.59 1.48
C ALA A 172 -9.99 -2.68 2.05
N TYR A 173 -10.69 -3.44 1.20
CA TYR A 173 -11.61 -4.53 1.57
C TYR A 173 -11.60 -5.66 0.54
N ALA A 174 -10.42 -5.94 0.00
CA ALA A 174 -10.24 -6.97 -1.02
C ALA A 174 -10.33 -8.39 -0.44
N PRO A 175 -10.60 -9.41 -1.29
CA PRO A 175 -10.68 -10.80 -0.84
C PRO A 175 -9.31 -11.44 -0.59
N TRP A 176 -8.20 -10.79 -0.98
CA TRP A 176 -6.84 -11.22 -0.75
C TRP A 176 -5.89 -10.02 -0.64
N GLU A 177 -4.73 -10.25 -0.06
CA GLU A 177 -3.68 -9.22 0.13
C GLU A 177 -2.60 -9.33 -0.93
N GLY A 178 -2.15 -8.20 -1.48
CA GLY A 178 -1.06 -8.14 -2.42
C GLY A 178 -1.29 -7.19 -3.58
N PHE A 179 -0.64 -7.44 -4.71
CA PHE A 179 -0.74 -6.52 -5.85
C PHE A 179 -0.53 -7.17 -7.21
N ASN A 180 -1.04 -6.49 -8.22
CA ASN A 180 -0.78 -6.72 -9.63
C ASN A 180 -0.17 -5.48 -10.24
N VAL A 181 0.90 -5.63 -11.02
CA VAL A 181 1.44 -4.55 -11.84
C VAL A 181 1.75 -5.04 -13.23
N ALA A 182 1.37 -4.24 -14.22
CA ALA A 182 1.68 -4.45 -15.61
C ALA A 182 2.36 -3.20 -16.18
N ILE A 183 3.52 -3.38 -16.81
CA ILE A 183 4.34 -2.30 -17.38
C ILE A 183 4.51 -2.53 -18.86
N ASN A 184 4.02 -1.58 -19.67
CA ASN A 184 4.15 -1.62 -21.12
C ASN A 184 5.29 -0.74 -21.57
N GLY A 185 6.06 -1.24 -22.53
CA GLY A 185 7.11 -0.51 -23.21
C GLY A 185 7.08 -0.73 -24.70
N THR A 186 7.94 -0.01 -25.43
CA THR A 186 8.01 -0.08 -26.90
C THR A 186 8.53 -1.43 -27.42
N GLY A 187 9.17 -2.23 -26.56
CA GLY A 187 9.72 -3.54 -26.90
C GLY A 187 9.01 -4.73 -26.24
N GLY A 188 7.97 -4.48 -25.46
CA GLY A 188 7.25 -5.56 -24.80
C GLY A 188 6.49 -5.13 -23.54
N ARG A 189 6.18 -6.12 -22.69
CA ARG A 189 5.40 -5.95 -21.47
C ARG A 189 5.97 -6.82 -20.34
N LEU A 190 5.93 -6.31 -19.12
CA LEU A 190 6.17 -7.07 -17.88
C LEU A 190 4.90 -7.14 -17.07
N GLU A 191 4.64 -8.29 -16.46
CA GLU A 191 3.53 -8.47 -15.52
C GLU A 191 4.05 -9.13 -14.25
N LEU A 192 3.79 -8.51 -13.11
CA LEU A 192 4.14 -9.03 -11.80
C LEU A 192 2.89 -9.14 -10.94
N THR A 193 2.63 -10.33 -10.42
CA THR A 193 1.62 -10.58 -9.40
C THR A 193 2.29 -11.05 -8.14
N VAL A 194 1.94 -10.43 -7.01
CA VAL A 194 2.46 -10.79 -5.68
C VAL A 194 1.28 -11.01 -4.76
N HIS A 195 1.19 -12.21 -4.18
CA HIS A 195 0.29 -12.53 -3.08
C HIS A 195 1.04 -12.39 -1.77
N GLU A 196 0.50 -11.66 -0.84
CA GLU A 196 1.11 -11.39 0.47
C GLU A 196 0.31 -12.01 1.62
N ASN A 197 0.93 -12.11 2.78
CA ASN A 197 0.24 -12.43 4.01
C ASN A 197 -0.63 -11.26 4.45
N SER A 198 -1.88 -11.58 4.75
CA SER A 198 -2.75 -10.72 5.54
C SER A 198 -2.19 -10.55 6.95
N TYR A 199 -2.17 -9.35 7.48
CA TYR A 199 -1.70 -9.12 8.85
C TYR A 199 -2.48 -8.00 9.55
N ILE A 200 -2.48 -8.02 10.87
CA ILE A 200 -2.91 -6.90 11.70
C ILE A 200 -1.68 -6.41 12.47
N ASN A 201 -1.32 -5.15 12.26
CA ASN A 201 -0.20 -4.54 12.95
C ASN A 201 -0.52 -4.30 14.42
N ALA A 202 -0.37 -5.31 15.26
CA ALA A 202 -0.58 -5.20 16.70
C ALA A 202 -0.03 -6.40 17.48
N GLY A 203 1.21 -6.79 17.22
CA GLY A 203 1.90 -7.76 18.06
C GLY A 203 1.48 -9.22 17.85
N SER A 204 0.92 -9.58 16.69
CA SER A 204 0.87 -10.98 16.29
C SER A 204 2.28 -11.44 15.96
N THR A 205 2.75 -12.47 16.64
CA THR A 205 4.08 -13.07 16.38
C THR A 205 4.06 -14.02 15.19
N SER A 206 2.88 -14.35 14.66
CA SER A 206 2.70 -15.34 13.58
C SER A 206 2.67 -14.74 12.19
N ASP A 207 2.38 -13.45 12.07
CA ASP A 207 2.20 -12.80 10.78
C ASP A 207 3.33 -11.80 10.52
N THR A 208 4.12 -12.09 9.50
CA THR A 208 5.16 -11.17 9.04
C THR A 208 4.56 -10.20 8.03
N GLU A 209 4.67 -8.90 8.30
CA GLU A 209 4.15 -7.83 7.44
C GLU A 209 4.63 -7.97 6.01
N GLY A 210 3.68 -8.08 5.05
CA GLY A 210 3.96 -8.14 3.63
C GLY A 210 4.85 -9.31 3.20
N ALA A 211 4.85 -10.42 3.95
CA ALA A 211 5.57 -11.62 3.53
C ALA A 211 4.92 -12.22 2.27
N ALA A 212 5.71 -12.38 1.22
CA ALA A 212 5.22 -12.91 -0.04
C ALA A 212 4.92 -14.41 0.05
N LYS A 213 3.67 -14.81 -0.27
CA LYS A 213 3.22 -16.21 -0.40
C LYS A 213 3.39 -16.76 -1.79
N GLY A 214 3.30 -15.90 -2.80
CA GLY A 214 3.41 -16.30 -4.20
C GLY A 214 3.80 -15.11 -5.07
N VAL A 215 4.76 -15.33 -5.95
CA VAL A 215 5.26 -14.32 -6.89
C VAL A 215 5.26 -14.93 -8.28
N LYS A 216 4.70 -14.18 -9.26
CA LYS A 216 4.75 -14.54 -10.67
C LYS A 216 5.17 -13.33 -11.48
N LEU A 217 6.32 -13.42 -12.15
CA LEU A 217 6.82 -12.38 -13.05
C LEU A 217 6.89 -12.92 -14.47
N TYR A 218 6.19 -12.28 -15.39
CA TYR A 218 6.17 -12.61 -16.81
C TYR A 218 6.83 -11.51 -17.64
N HIS A 219 7.56 -11.91 -18.66
CA HIS A 219 8.05 -11.05 -19.72
C HIS A 219 7.43 -11.47 -21.05
N PHE A 220 6.76 -10.52 -21.68
CA PHE A 220 6.15 -10.63 -23.01
C PHE A 220 6.92 -9.72 -23.96
N PRO A 221 7.91 -10.22 -24.71
CA PRO A 221 8.58 -9.41 -25.73
C PRO A 221 7.58 -9.05 -26.83
N LEU A 222 7.75 -7.87 -27.46
CA LEU A 222 6.87 -7.44 -28.57
C LEU A 222 6.85 -8.45 -29.71
N HIS A 223 8.00 -9.07 -29.96
CA HIS A 223 8.18 -10.16 -30.92
C HIS A 223 8.92 -11.30 -30.22
N GLY A 224 8.33 -12.47 -30.16
CA GLY A 224 8.93 -13.66 -29.52
C GLY A 224 7.97 -14.32 -28.50
N GLU A 225 8.47 -15.39 -27.89
CA GLU A 225 7.67 -16.17 -26.94
C GLU A 225 7.66 -15.54 -25.54
N PRO A 226 6.50 -15.48 -24.89
CA PRO A 226 6.40 -15.10 -23.48
C PRO A 226 7.19 -16.06 -22.59
N ARG A 227 7.77 -15.52 -21.51
CA ARG A 227 8.51 -16.33 -20.54
C ARG A 227 8.19 -15.93 -19.10
N ILE A 228 8.21 -16.92 -18.22
CA ILE A 228 8.25 -16.69 -16.77
C ILE A 228 9.68 -16.31 -16.41
N VAL A 229 9.83 -15.22 -15.66
CA VAL A 229 11.11 -14.79 -15.12
C VAL A 229 11.26 -15.38 -13.71
N PRO A 230 12.28 -16.20 -13.45
CA PRO A 230 12.54 -16.70 -12.11
C PRO A 230 12.84 -15.56 -11.14
N VAL A 231 12.15 -15.56 -10.01
CA VAL A 231 12.37 -14.58 -8.93
C VAL A 231 12.82 -15.33 -7.68
N LYS A 232 13.87 -14.84 -7.04
CA LYS A 232 14.32 -15.39 -5.76
C LYS A 232 13.24 -15.20 -4.70
N HIS A 233 13.04 -16.20 -3.87
CA HIS A 233 12.14 -16.07 -2.73
C HIS A 233 12.76 -15.12 -1.69
N GLY A 234 11.96 -14.15 -1.24
CA GLY A 234 12.32 -13.25 -0.15
C GLY A 234 11.71 -13.73 1.15
N GLU A 235 12.51 -13.77 2.22
CA GLU A 235 12.06 -14.16 3.55
C GLU A 235 11.93 -12.95 4.48
N GLY A 236 10.80 -12.85 5.19
CA GLY A 236 10.55 -11.77 6.15
C GLY A 236 9.66 -10.67 5.61
N GLY A 237 9.65 -9.55 6.33
CA GLY A 237 8.79 -8.40 6.05
C GLY A 237 9.04 -7.75 4.69
N HIS A 238 7.98 -7.15 4.14
CA HIS A 238 8.02 -6.44 2.86
C HIS A 238 8.66 -7.27 1.73
N GLY A 239 8.19 -8.54 1.59
CA GLY A 239 8.69 -9.46 0.59
C GLY A 239 10.17 -9.86 0.77
N GLY A 240 10.71 -9.75 1.98
CA GLY A 240 12.12 -9.98 2.31
C GLY A 240 13.02 -8.74 2.17
N GLY A 241 12.44 -7.59 1.80
CA GLY A 241 13.20 -6.36 1.59
C GLY A 241 13.80 -5.77 2.86
N ASP A 242 13.14 -5.93 4.01
CA ASP A 242 13.61 -5.36 5.29
C ASP A 242 14.99 -5.88 5.68
N LYS A 243 15.20 -7.19 5.61
CA LYS A 243 16.49 -7.81 5.95
C LYS A 243 17.62 -7.30 5.05
N ILE A 244 17.38 -7.24 3.75
CA ILE A 244 18.37 -6.79 2.76
C ILE A 244 18.72 -5.31 2.99
N MET A 245 17.72 -4.46 3.19
CA MET A 245 17.92 -3.05 3.49
C MET A 245 18.73 -2.84 4.78
N LEU A 246 18.40 -3.57 5.85
CA LEU A 246 19.12 -3.46 7.12
C LEU A 246 20.57 -3.92 7.01
N GLU A 247 20.86 -4.96 6.24
CA GLU A 247 22.24 -5.40 5.96
C GLU A 247 23.04 -4.37 5.15
N GLU A 248 22.41 -3.65 4.23
CA GLU A 248 23.08 -2.56 3.48
C GLU A 248 23.31 -1.30 4.34
N ILE A 249 22.46 -1.02 5.33
CA ILE A 249 22.57 0.18 6.18
C ILE A 249 23.48 -0.06 7.39
N PHE A 250 23.32 -1.19 8.06
CA PHE A 250 23.96 -1.48 9.36
C PHE A 250 24.90 -2.69 9.34
N GLY A 251 24.87 -3.50 8.29
CA GLY A 251 25.69 -4.70 8.13
C GLY A 251 26.95 -4.45 7.30
N ASN A 252 27.46 -5.53 6.71
CA ASN A 252 28.65 -5.52 5.87
C ASN A 252 28.35 -5.66 4.39
N ALA A 253 27.07 -5.66 3.98
CA ALA A 253 26.72 -5.74 2.57
C ALA A 253 27.08 -4.46 1.82
N THR A 254 27.63 -4.59 0.62
CA THR A 254 27.89 -3.43 -0.22
C THR A 254 26.57 -2.86 -0.72
N PRO A 255 26.28 -1.56 -0.47
CA PRO A 255 25.05 -0.95 -0.96
C PRO A 255 24.94 -1.03 -2.48
N ARG A 256 23.76 -1.44 -2.97
CA ARG A 256 23.48 -1.51 -4.41
C ARG A 256 23.24 -0.11 -4.97
N PRO A 257 23.97 0.31 -6.03
CA PRO A 257 23.79 1.64 -6.62
C PRO A 257 22.34 1.87 -7.06
N GLY A 258 21.75 3.01 -6.64
CA GLY A 258 20.40 3.40 -7.03
C GLY A 258 19.25 2.66 -6.34
N TYR A 259 19.53 1.83 -5.32
CA TYR A 259 18.49 1.17 -4.51
C TYR A 259 18.11 1.98 -3.26
N GLY A 260 19.10 2.51 -2.55
CA GLY A 260 18.86 3.29 -1.34
C GLY A 260 17.98 4.52 -1.63
N ALA A 261 16.86 4.62 -0.93
CA ALA A 261 16.01 5.81 -1.00
C ALA A 261 16.60 6.92 -0.12
N ASN A 262 16.56 8.14 -0.60
CA ASN A 262 16.93 9.34 0.15
C ASN A 262 15.69 10.19 0.49
N HIS A 263 15.89 11.34 1.15
CA HIS A 263 14.81 12.24 1.55
C HIS A 263 14.00 12.77 0.35
N ARG A 264 14.63 12.93 -0.84
CA ARG A 264 13.95 13.38 -2.06
C ARG A 264 13.02 12.27 -2.59
N ASP A 265 13.45 11.02 -2.57
CA ASP A 265 12.62 9.87 -2.99
C ASP A 265 11.38 9.77 -2.08
N GLY A 266 11.58 9.87 -0.76
CA GLY A 266 10.48 9.89 0.21
C GLY A 266 9.52 11.06 -0.01
N ALA A 267 10.04 12.26 -0.26
CA ALA A 267 9.23 13.43 -0.56
C ALA A 267 8.40 13.26 -1.84
N LEU A 268 8.97 12.76 -2.94
CA LEU A 268 8.26 12.53 -4.20
C LEU A 268 7.12 11.52 -4.07
N SER A 269 7.32 10.45 -3.29
CA SER A 269 6.27 9.45 -3.05
C SER A 269 5.11 10.04 -2.22
N ILE A 270 5.40 10.76 -1.14
CA ILE A 270 4.38 11.45 -0.32
C ILE A 270 3.64 12.52 -1.13
N LEU A 271 4.35 13.33 -1.91
CA LEU A 271 3.74 14.39 -2.72
C LEU A 271 2.76 13.85 -3.76
N THR A 272 2.99 12.63 -4.29
CA THR A 272 2.01 11.96 -5.15
C THR A 272 0.70 11.70 -4.40
N GLY A 273 0.78 11.20 -3.16
CA GLY A 273 -0.38 10.99 -2.30
C GLY A 273 -1.10 12.28 -1.90
N ILE A 274 -0.35 13.34 -1.58
CA ILE A 274 -0.90 14.67 -1.27
C ILE A 274 -1.61 15.25 -2.50
N ALA A 275 -1.02 15.11 -3.70
CA ALA A 275 -1.63 15.53 -4.94
C ALA A 275 -2.94 14.77 -5.24
N ALA A 276 -2.96 13.45 -4.96
CA ALA A 276 -4.16 12.64 -5.09
C ALA A 276 -5.28 13.12 -4.14
N ASN A 277 -4.97 13.35 -2.86
CA ASN A 277 -5.94 13.92 -1.91
C ASN A 277 -6.47 15.28 -2.37
N LYS A 278 -5.60 16.17 -2.82
CA LYS A 278 -6.03 17.48 -3.35
C LYS A 278 -6.91 17.35 -4.59
N SER A 279 -6.64 16.34 -5.43
CA SER A 279 -7.47 16.01 -6.59
C SER A 279 -8.85 15.47 -6.17
N PHE A 280 -8.94 14.65 -5.11
CA PHE A 280 -10.24 14.24 -4.54
C PHE A 280 -11.10 15.43 -4.14
N ASP A 281 -10.49 16.41 -3.47
CA ASP A 281 -11.21 17.58 -2.95
C ASP A 281 -11.65 18.54 -4.07
N THR A 282 -10.85 18.69 -5.12
CA THR A 282 -11.07 19.70 -6.17
C THR A 282 -11.70 19.16 -7.45
N GLY A 283 -11.61 17.85 -7.70
CA GLY A 283 -11.97 17.23 -8.98
C GLY A 283 -11.05 17.62 -10.14
N LEU A 284 -9.87 18.19 -9.87
CA LEU A 284 -8.94 18.70 -10.88
C LEU A 284 -7.58 18.00 -10.81
N PRO A 285 -6.85 17.92 -11.95
CA PRO A 285 -5.46 17.52 -11.96
C PRO A 285 -4.57 18.46 -11.13
N VAL A 286 -3.57 17.91 -10.47
CA VAL A 286 -2.63 18.65 -9.62
C VAL A 286 -1.21 18.49 -10.17
N ASP A 287 -0.52 19.60 -10.45
CA ASP A 287 0.91 19.62 -10.76
C ASP A 287 1.69 19.45 -9.45
N VAL A 288 2.47 18.38 -9.35
CA VAL A 288 3.23 18.02 -8.12
C VAL A 288 4.23 19.12 -7.74
N LYS A 289 4.81 19.82 -8.73
CA LYS A 289 5.77 20.91 -8.51
C LYS A 289 5.16 22.12 -7.80
N THR A 290 3.82 22.28 -7.83
CA THR A 290 3.13 23.36 -7.15
C THR A 290 2.97 23.15 -5.65
N LEU A 291 3.17 21.92 -5.17
CA LEU A 291 2.99 21.56 -3.76
C LEU A 291 4.20 21.97 -2.92
N VAL A 292 5.39 21.71 -3.43
CA VAL A 292 6.66 22.05 -2.75
C VAL A 292 7.78 22.19 -3.79
N LYS A 293 8.76 23.02 -3.50
CA LYS A 293 10.03 23.07 -4.26
C LYS A 293 11.01 22.10 -3.60
N LEU A 294 11.38 21.04 -4.32
CA LEU A 294 12.38 20.04 -3.93
C LEU A 294 13.75 20.30 -4.56
#